data_d4afa2dfe6ab0167d5e68cc45373ceda
#
_entry.id   d4afa2dfe6ab0167d5e68cc45373ceda
#
_cell.length_a   1.000
_cell.length_b   1.000
_cell.length_c   1.000
_cell.angle_alpha   90.00
_cell.angle_beta   90.00
_cell.angle_gamma   90.00
#
_symmetry.space_group_name_H-M   'P 1'
#
loop_
_entity.id
_entity.type
_entity.pdbx_description
1 polymer ?
#
loop_
_entity_poly.entity_id
_entity_poly.type
_entity_poly.pdbx_seq_one_letter_code
_entity_poly.pdbx_strand_id
1 'polypeptide(L)'
;MGRNLPELGAAVVAEIEGAWAQPQEEWARQRLLVVRLIAQHELTVAQIMRVADVSRQTVYTYRDKVVAGGVAGLLQRGHGGGPVPTVRGAVTAELIERLEAGQFRRARDAQAWIKKRTRKNLTESGVLQLLRRIGGKLKVPRKSHAKKDPAKAAKFKRELPALLTEVVGPAPAQPVRLWVLDEHRYGLLPVIRRVWGRRGVRVHAPYATKYQWGYLHEALEVDGENRVELLFTPAIDRDIHALFLQQIAASDPQALHVVIQDQAGFHLPINDPRLPKNLRLLPRPPYCPELNPVERFGGLLKAAGANRLYPNLRKLEDHLAAAARPWSTPAAVSALIHSWLADQANSGAPA
;
A
#
# COMPACT_ATOMS: atom_id res chain seq x y z
N MET A 1 61.95 27.63 17.42
CA MET A 1 61.51 28.24 16.17
C MET A 1 60.49 27.27 15.53
N GLY A 2 59.23 27.74 15.34
CA GLY A 2 58.19 26.91 14.71
C GLY A 2 58.47 26.80 13.20
N ARG A 3 58.38 25.59 12.68
CA ARG A 3 58.59 25.33 11.24
C ARG A 3 57.36 25.80 10.45
N ASN A 4 57.54 26.68 9.44
CA ASN A 4 56.47 27.00 8.50
C ASN A 4 56.17 25.78 7.60
N LEU A 5 54.91 25.69 7.17
CA LEU A 5 54.52 24.62 6.23
C LEU A 5 55.00 24.98 4.81
N PRO A 6 55.24 24.00 3.92
CA PRO A 6 55.50 24.26 2.53
C PRO A 6 54.41 25.09 1.86
N GLU A 7 54.81 25.95 0.92
CA GLU A 7 53.89 26.80 0.13
C GLU A 7 52.88 25.98 -0.64
N LEU A 8 51.64 26.50 -0.72
CA LEU A 8 50.60 25.94 -1.57
C LEU A 8 50.73 26.51 -3.00
N GLY A 9 50.48 25.71 -4.00
CA GLY A 9 50.55 26.17 -5.40
C GLY A 9 49.56 27.32 -5.69
N ALA A 10 49.94 28.24 -6.54
CA ALA A 10 49.15 29.45 -6.84
C ALA A 10 47.69 29.16 -7.28
N ALA A 11 47.44 28.05 -8.01
CA ALA A 11 46.11 27.64 -8.40
C ALA A 11 45.25 27.26 -7.19
N VAL A 12 45.82 26.54 -6.22
CA VAL A 12 45.13 26.14 -4.98
C VAL A 12 44.82 27.34 -4.10
N VAL A 13 45.75 28.33 -4.04
CA VAL A 13 45.54 29.58 -3.32
C VAL A 13 44.35 30.36 -3.91
N ALA A 14 44.26 30.43 -5.24
CA ALA A 14 43.15 31.10 -5.92
C ALA A 14 41.83 30.41 -5.65
N GLU A 15 41.77 29.04 -5.62
CA GLU A 15 40.58 28.27 -5.21
C GLU A 15 40.15 28.56 -3.79
N ILE A 16 41.11 28.65 -2.85
CA ILE A 16 40.86 28.94 -1.43
C ILE A 16 40.24 30.35 -1.27
N GLU A 17 40.78 31.37 -1.92
CA GLU A 17 40.26 32.73 -1.84
C GLU A 17 38.88 32.84 -2.50
N GLY A 18 38.67 32.17 -3.65
CA GLY A 18 37.38 32.09 -4.28
C GLY A 18 36.31 31.44 -3.42
N ALA A 19 36.64 30.34 -2.74
CA ALA A 19 35.70 29.66 -1.84
C ALA A 19 35.47 30.45 -0.55
N TRP A 20 36.48 31.18 -0.05
CA TRP A 20 36.37 32.06 1.14
C TRP A 20 35.44 33.24 0.90
N ALA A 21 35.38 33.77 -0.29
CA ALA A 21 34.52 34.90 -0.67
C ALA A 21 33.04 34.50 -0.76
N GLN A 22 32.73 33.20 -0.87
CA GLN A 22 31.35 32.69 -0.95
C GLN A 22 30.76 32.45 0.46
N PRO A 23 29.43 32.52 0.62
CA PRO A 23 28.76 32.08 1.85
C PRO A 23 29.04 30.57 2.08
N GLN A 24 29.48 30.25 3.29
CA GLN A 24 29.81 28.86 3.68
C GLN A 24 29.18 28.52 5.03
N GLU A 25 28.88 27.25 5.22
CA GLU A 25 28.48 26.71 6.52
C GLU A 25 29.66 26.84 7.52
N GLU A 26 29.37 26.98 8.81
CA GLU A 26 30.39 27.21 9.87
C GLU A 26 31.55 26.22 9.84
N TRP A 27 31.24 24.92 9.70
CA TRP A 27 32.28 23.85 9.61
C TRP A 27 33.19 23.98 8.37
N ALA A 28 32.64 24.43 7.26
CA ALA A 28 33.37 24.65 6.01
C ALA A 28 34.23 25.91 6.14
N ARG A 29 33.69 26.95 6.74
CA ARG A 29 34.39 28.19 7.02
C ARG A 29 35.61 27.98 7.93
N GLN A 30 35.48 27.15 8.95
CA GLN A 30 36.60 26.79 9.82
C GLN A 30 37.72 26.08 9.05
N ARG A 31 37.38 25.12 8.17
CA ARG A 31 38.36 24.41 7.33
C ARG A 31 39.08 25.38 6.36
N LEU A 32 38.31 26.22 5.71
CA LEU A 32 38.85 27.23 4.81
C LEU A 32 39.75 28.22 5.51
N LEU A 33 39.38 28.65 6.75
CA LEU A 33 40.23 29.53 7.56
C LEU A 33 41.62 28.94 7.78
N VAL A 34 41.71 27.65 8.17
CA VAL A 34 42.99 27.00 8.41
C VAL A 34 43.87 26.97 7.14
N VAL A 35 43.31 26.54 6.01
CA VAL A 35 44.10 26.45 4.76
C VAL A 35 44.44 27.86 4.19
N ARG A 36 43.59 28.86 4.41
CA ARG A 36 43.87 30.24 4.06
C ARG A 36 45.02 30.82 4.85
N LEU A 37 45.07 30.59 6.18
CA LEU A 37 46.21 30.97 7.03
C LEU A 37 47.50 30.25 6.63
N ILE A 38 47.42 29.00 6.15
CA ILE A 38 48.56 28.29 5.56
C ILE A 38 49.02 28.95 4.27
N ALA A 39 48.07 29.35 3.38
CA ALA A 39 48.36 29.98 2.09
C ALA A 39 49.04 31.35 2.21
N GLN A 40 48.70 32.12 3.25
CA GLN A 40 49.35 33.44 3.53
C GLN A 40 50.79 33.33 3.96
N HIS A 41 51.24 32.14 4.41
CA HIS A 41 52.62 31.82 4.79
C HIS A 41 53.26 32.73 5.87
N GLU A 42 52.44 33.54 6.57
CA GLU A 42 52.87 34.48 7.56
C GLU A 42 52.95 33.89 8.98
N LEU A 43 52.19 32.82 9.24
CA LEU A 43 52.00 32.22 10.54
C LEU A 43 52.69 30.83 10.65
N THR A 44 53.29 30.60 11.81
CA THR A 44 53.75 29.26 12.16
C THR A 44 52.57 28.33 12.47
N VAL A 45 52.78 27.02 12.38
CA VAL A 45 51.73 25.99 12.72
C VAL A 45 51.16 26.26 14.14
N ALA A 46 52.00 26.62 15.10
CA ALA A 46 51.54 26.91 16.47
C ALA A 46 50.65 28.16 16.56
N GLN A 47 50.85 29.16 15.72
CA GLN A 47 50.00 30.34 15.64
C GLN A 47 48.68 30.02 14.91
N ILE A 48 48.70 29.26 13.81
CA ILE A 48 47.50 28.78 13.12
C ILE A 48 46.62 28.00 14.08
N MET A 49 47.19 27.09 14.85
CA MET A 49 46.45 26.30 15.88
C MET A 49 45.70 27.22 16.86
N ARG A 50 46.33 28.29 17.32
CA ARG A 50 45.71 29.25 18.26
C ARG A 50 44.62 30.08 17.60
N VAL A 51 44.88 30.58 16.38
CA VAL A 51 43.93 31.45 15.65
C VAL A 51 42.67 30.68 15.23
N ALA A 52 42.83 29.46 14.74
CA ALA A 52 41.72 28.62 14.24
C ALA A 52 41.14 27.66 15.28
N ASP A 53 41.67 27.64 16.49
CA ASP A 53 41.30 26.74 17.60
C ASP A 53 41.24 25.24 17.13
N VAL A 54 42.32 24.77 16.55
CA VAL A 54 42.42 23.41 16.02
C VAL A 54 43.70 22.69 16.49
N SER A 55 43.67 21.36 16.52
CA SER A 55 44.83 20.59 16.83
C SER A 55 45.92 20.66 15.73
N ARG A 56 47.15 20.38 16.13
CA ARG A 56 48.29 20.26 15.15
C ARG A 56 47.97 19.27 14.04
N GLN A 57 47.42 18.13 14.40
CA GLN A 57 47.01 17.09 13.43
C GLN A 57 45.97 17.61 12.44
N THR A 58 45.03 18.41 12.89
CA THR A 58 43.99 19.03 12.06
C THR A 58 44.57 19.96 10.99
N VAL A 59 45.56 20.77 11.36
CA VAL A 59 46.27 21.67 10.43
C VAL A 59 46.90 20.87 9.28
N TYR A 60 47.63 19.80 9.61
CA TYR A 60 48.25 18.94 8.58
C TYR A 60 47.23 18.21 7.77
N THR A 61 46.18 17.67 8.41
CA THR A 61 45.10 16.95 7.68
C THR A 61 44.37 17.84 6.66
N TYR A 62 44.11 19.11 7.02
CA TYR A 62 43.45 20.03 6.08
C TYR A 62 44.38 20.47 4.96
N ARG A 63 45.68 20.68 5.26
CA ARG A 63 46.70 20.92 4.24
C ARG A 63 46.75 19.74 3.23
N ASP A 64 46.87 18.52 3.75
CA ASP A 64 47.01 17.34 2.90
C ASP A 64 45.77 17.12 2.02
N LYS A 65 44.57 17.39 2.56
CA LYS A 65 43.32 17.32 1.78
C LYS A 65 43.25 18.37 0.67
N VAL A 66 43.67 19.61 0.95
CA VAL A 66 43.63 20.65 -0.07
C VAL A 66 44.72 20.44 -1.14
N VAL A 67 45.88 19.90 -0.77
CA VAL A 67 46.94 19.55 -1.72
C VAL A 67 46.52 18.38 -2.63
N ALA A 68 45.84 17.38 -2.06
CA ALA A 68 45.44 16.17 -2.80
C ALA A 68 44.20 16.36 -3.68
N GLY A 69 43.26 17.21 -3.30
CA GLY A 69 41.97 17.31 -3.99
C GLY A 69 41.39 18.73 -4.06
N GLY A 70 42.23 19.79 -3.92
CA GLY A 70 41.78 21.17 -3.95
C GLY A 70 40.77 21.48 -2.82
N VAL A 71 40.03 22.59 -3.00
CA VAL A 71 38.97 23.00 -2.05
C VAL A 71 37.84 21.96 -2.01
N ALA A 72 37.54 21.29 -3.10
CA ALA A 72 36.54 20.23 -3.14
C ALA A 72 36.89 19.06 -2.21
N GLY A 73 38.17 18.62 -2.22
CA GLY A 73 38.66 17.58 -1.33
C GLY A 73 38.67 18.00 0.16
N LEU A 74 38.97 19.25 0.44
CA LEU A 74 38.91 19.83 1.79
C LEU A 74 37.46 19.85 2.34
N LEU A 75 36.50 20.24 1.51
CA LEU A 75 35.11 20.40 1.89
C LEU A 75 34.29 19.10 1.78
N GLN A 76 34.89 18.01 1.29
CA GLN A 76 34.23 16.72 1.30
C GLN A 76 33.98 16.26 2.75
N ARG A 77 32.70 16.05 3.11
CA ARG A 77 32.34 15.44 4.40
C ARG A 77 32.64 13.93 4.33
N GLY A 78 33.72 13.49 4.94
CA GLY A 78 33.91 12.08 5.22
C GLY A 78 32.95 11.67 6.33
N HIS A 79 31.91 10.91 6.02
CA HIS A 79 31.18 10.21 7.06
C HIS A 79 32.08 9.06 7.51
N GLY A 80 32.59 9.15 8.73
CA GLY A 80 33.22 7.99 9.38
C GLY A 80 32.20 6.86 9.34
N GLY A 81 32.54 5.75 8.67
CA GLY A 81 31.66 4.59 8.59
C GLY A 81 31.26 4.16 9.99
N GLY A 82 29.96 4.13 10.27
CA GLY A 82 29.46 3.59 11.53
C GLY A 82 29.85 2.12 11.72
N PRO A 83 29.62 1.54 12.90
CA PRO A 83 29.92 0.13 13.16
C PRO A 83 29.32 -0.77 12.09
N VAL A 84 30.07 -1.75 11.63
CA VAL A 84 29.60 -2.70 10.61
C VAL A 84 28.34 -3.41 11.13
N PRO A 85 27.21 -3.34 10.39
CA PRO A 85 25.97 -3.94 10.83
C PRO A 85 26.10 -5.44 11.09
N THR A 86 25.57 -5.91 12.21
CA THR A 86 25.58 -7.35 12.59
C THR A 86 24.79 -8.20 11.58
N VAL A 87 23.70 -7.66 11.06
CA VAL A 87 22.83 -8.31 10.05
C VAL A 87 23.07 -7.60 8.72
N ARG A 88 23.66 -8.32 7.76
CA ARG A 88 24.06 -7.78 6.44
C ARG A 88 24.09 -8.88 5.38
N GLY A 89 24.17 -8.47 4.12
CA GLY A 89 24.30 -9.38 2.97
C GLY A 89 23.17 -10.42 2.93
N ALA A 90 23.51 -11.68 2.72
CA ALA A 90 22.55 -12.78 2.59
C ALA A 90 21.61 -12.93 3.79
N VAL A 91 22.07 -12.62 5.02
CA VAL A 91 21.21 -12.69 6.21
C VAL A 91 20.13 -11.62 6.18
N THR A 92 20.43 -10.43 5.64
CA THR A 92 19.41 -9.37 5.47
C THR A 92 18.38 -9.76 4.41
N ALA A 93 18.83 -10.34 3.30
CA ALA A 93 17.95 -10.82 2.24
C ALA A 93 16.97 -11.89 2.77
N GLU A 94 17.49 -12.91 3.46
CA GLU A 94 16.65 -13.95 4.08
C GLU A 94 15.68 -13.38 5.13
N LEU A 95 16.11 -12.36 5.90
CA LEU A 95 15.24 -11.68 6.86
C LEU A 95 14.07 -10.94 6.15
N ILE A 96 14.34 -10.30 5.01
CA ILE A 96 13.32 -9.62 4.20
C ILE A 96 12.32 -10.64 3.64
N GLU A 97 12.77 -11.72 3.04
CA GLU A 97 11.90 -12.80 2.53
C GLU A 97 10.96 -13.35 3.62
N ARG A 98 11.48 -13.58 4.82
CA ARG A 98 10.69 -14.04 5.96
C ARG A 98 9.69 -13.01 6.47
N LEU A 99 10.03 -11.70 6.39
CA LEU A 99 9.11 -10.61 6.69
C LEU A 99 7.97 -10.54 5.68
N GLU A 100 8.26 -10.67 4.41
CA GLU A 100 7.29 -10.70 3.31
C GLU A 100 6.36 -11.90 3.44
N ALA A 101 6.89 -13.05 3.84
CA ALA A 101 6.13 -14.26 4.14
C ALA A 101 5.34 -14.19 5.47
N GLY A 102 5.44 -13.08 6.24
CA GLY A 102 4.70 -12.89 7.50
C GLY A 102 5.08 -13.85 8.62
N GLN A 103 6.30 -14.39 8.62
CA GLN A 103 6.72 -15.44 9.57
C GLN A 103 6.98 -14.92 11.00
N PHE A 104 7.13 -13.62 11.20
CA PHE A 104 7.40 -13.03 12.51
C PHE A 104 6.16 -12.32 13.07
N ARG A 105 5.60 -12.83 14.15
CA ARG A 105 4.46 -12.20 14.85
C ARG A 105 4.92 -11.05 15.74
N ARG A 106 6.10 -11.16 16.33
CA ARG A 106 6.71 -10.21 17.29
C ARG A 106 8.18 -9.98 16.95
N ALA A 107 8.72 -8.85 17.40
CA ALA A 107 10.16 -8.58 17.25
C ALA A 107 11.04 -9.66 17.87
N ARG A 108 10.59 -10.28 18.97
CA ARG A 108 11.29 -11.41 19.62
C ARG A 108 11.43 -12.63 18.73
N ASP A 109 10.49 -12.89 17.84
CA ASP A 109 10.54 -14.01 16.91
C ASP A 109 11.68 -13.78 15.90
N ALA A 110 11.79 -12.56 15.36
CA ALA A 110 12.91 -12.15 14.51
C ALA A 110 14.24 -12.13 15.28
N GLN A 111 14.24 -11.70 16.55
CA GLN A 111 15.43 -11.73 17.42
C GLN A 111 15.95 -13.15 17.59
N ALA A 112 15.09 -14.10 17.91
CA ALA A 112 15.45 -15.50 18.07
C ALA A 112 16.03 -16.08 16.77
N TRP A 113 15.41 -15.76 15.63
CA TRP A 113 15.90 -16.19 14.33
C TRP A 113 17.29 -15.58 14.01
N ILE A 114 17.48 -14.27 14.21
CA ILE A 114 18.75 -13.58 14.00
C ILE A 114 19.85 -14.20 14.87
N LYS A 115 19.56 -14.45 16.17
CA LYS A 115 20.48 -15.10 17.10
C LYS A 115 20.91 -16.48 16.60
N LYS A 116 19.96 -17.29 16.12
CA LYS A 116 20.25 -18.62 15.58
C LYS A 116 21.13 -18.53 14.31
N ARG A 117 20.86 -17.53 13.45
CA ARG A 117 21.53 -17.38 12.15
C ARG A 117 22.91 -16.73 12.23
N THR A 118 23.09 -15.76 13.13
CA THR A 118 24.34 -14.98 13.26
C THR A 118 25.16 -15.32 14.50
N ARG A 119 24.62 -16.09 15.45
CA ARG A 119 25.16 -16.36 16.79
C ARG A 119 25.32 -15.08 17.65
N LYS A 120 24.83 -13.93 17.21
CA LYS A 120 24.90 -12.66 17.94
C LYS A 120 23.55 -12.34 18.59
N ASN A 121 23.60 -11.83 19.80
CA ASN A 121 22.41 -11.44 20.56
C ASN A 121 22.18 -9.94 20.40
N LEU A 122 21.18 -9.56 19.62
CA LEU A 122 20.72 -8.17 19.51
C LEU A 122 19.69 -7.91 20.60
N THR A 123 19.58 -6.67 21.08
CA THR A 123 18.48 -6.25 21.95
C THR A 123 17.18 -6.21 21.16
N GLU A 124 16.03 -6.35 21.84
CA GLU A 124 14.71 -6.23 21.19
C GLU A 124 14.54 -4.86 20.48
N SER A 125 15.02 -3.78 21.13
CA SER A 125 15.04 -2.43 20.53
C SER A 125 15.89 -2.36 19.27
N GLY A 126 17.07 -2.99 19.27
CA GLY A 126 17.95 -3.07 18.10
C GLY A 126 17.31 -3.83 16.95
N VAL A 127 16.58 -4.92 17.25
CA VAL A 127 15.81 -5.67 16.25
C VAL A 127 14.66 -4.84 15.71
N LEU A 128 13.91 -4.12 16.54
CA LEU A 128 12.83 -3.22 16.08
C LEU A 128 13.37 -2.14 15.14
N GLN A 129 14.52 -1.53 15.47
CA GLN A 129 15.17 -0.54 14.60
C GLN A 129 15.61 -1.16 13.27
N LEU A 130 16.20 -2.37 13.31
CA LEU A 130 16.60 -3.11 12.12
C LEU A 130 15.38 -3.39 11.24
N LEU A 131 14.29 -3.94 11.80
CA LEU A 131 13.08 -4.26 11.06
C LEU A 131 12.49 -2.99 10.39
N ARG A 132 12.43 -1.86 11.11
CA ARG A 132 11.97 -0.57 10.54
C ARG A 132 12.88 -0.08 9.41
N ARG A 133 14.20 -0.19 9.57
CA ARG A 133 15.19 0.23 8.56
C ARG A 133 15.07 -0.54 7.26
N ILE A 134 14.72 -1.84 7.32
CA ILE A 134 14.47 -2.68 6.13
C ILE A 134 13.01 -2.62 5.65
N GLY A 135 12.23 -1.61 6.06
CA GLY A 135 10.85 -1.40 5.61
C GLY A 135 9.80 -2.24 6.35
N GLY A 136 10.17 -2.96 7.40
CA GLY A 136 9.24 -3.74 8.21
C GLY A 136 8.25 -2.87 8.97
N LYS A 137 6.96 -3.25 8.89
CA LYS A 137 5.83 -2.61 9.58
C LYS A 137 4.87 -3.69 10.07
N LEU A 138 4.34 -3.55 11.28
CA LEU A 138 3.26 -4.41 11.75
C LEU A 138 2.02 -4.22 10.87
N LYS A 139 1.54 -5.30 10.29
CA LYS A 139 0.35 -5.34 9.43
C LYS A 139 -0.63 -6.37 9.97
N VAL A 140 -1.91 -6.11 9.82
CA VAL A 140 -2.94 -7.15 9.95
C VAL A 140 -2.98 -7.91 8.63
N PRO A 141 -2.71 -9.23 8.63
CA PRO A 141 -2.77 -10.03 7.41
C PRO A 141 -4.17 -9.96 6.80
N ARG A 142 -4.25 -9.86 5.48
CA ARG A 142 -5.51 -10.02 4.77
C ARG A 142 -5.91 -11.49 4.78
N LYS A 143 -7.18 -11.76 5.03
CA LYS A 143 -7.71 -13.10 4.91
C LYS A 143 -7.55 -13.57 3.45
N SER A 144 -6.91 -14.70 3.25
CA SER A 144 -6.82 -15.40 1.96
C SER A 144 -7.35 -16.81 2.16
N HIS A 145 -8.24 -17.24 1.28
CA HIS A 145 -8.79 -18.58 1.40
C HIS A 145 -7.71 -19.62 1.08
N ALA A 146 -7.64 -20.71 1.87
CA ALA A 146 -6.61 -21.74 1.69
C ALA A 146 -6.66 -22.43 0.30
N LYS A 147 -7.86 -22.46 -0.31
CA LYS A 147 -8.08 -23.02 -1.67
C LYS A 147 -7.95 -22.00 -2.80
N LYS A 148 -7.45 -20.76 -2.48
CA LYS A 148 -7.20 -19.74 -3.50
C LYS A 148 -6.14 -20.23 -4.48
N ASP A 149 -6.45 -20.12 -5.78
CA ASP A 149 -5.54 -20.46 -6.88
C ASP A 149 -5.21 -19.20 -7.69
N PRO A 150 -4.03 -18.58 -7.49
CA PRO A 150 -3.63 -17.39 -8.23
C PRO A 150 -3.55 -17.63 -9.76
N ALA A 151 -3.22 -18.84 -10.19
CA ALA A 151 -3.13 -19.16 -11.62
C ALA A 151 -4.51 -19.13 -12.28
N LYS A 152 -5.56 -19.63 -11.60
CA LYS A 152 -6.95 -19.53 -12.08
C LYS A 152 -7.42 -18.07 -12.15
N ALA A 153 -7.06 -17.25 -11.17
CA ALA A 153 -7.40 -15.82 -11.20
C ALA A 153 -6.73 -15.11 -12.38
N ALA A 154 -5.43 -15.36 -12.61
CA ALA A 154 -4.69 -14.78 -13.73
C ALA A 154 -5.23 -15.27 -15.08
N LYS A 155 -5.56 -16.58 -15.19
CA LYS A 155 -6.18 -17.16 -16.37
C LYS A 155 -7.52 -16.48 -16.70
N PHE A 156 -8.41 -16.36 -15.70
CA PHE A 156 -9.71 -15.72 -15.88
C PHE A 156 -9.57 -14.27 -16.37
N LYS A 157 -8.66 -13.49 -15.78
CA LYS A 157 -8.40 -12.13 -16.23
C LYS A 157 -8.01 -12.06 -17.72
N ARG A 158 -7.08 -12.90 -18.14
CA ARG A 158 -6.60 -12.95 -19.52
C ARG A 158 -7.69 -13.39 -20.51
N GLU A 159 -8.54 -14.32 -20.10
CA GLU A 159 -9.56 -14.93 -20.95
C GLU A 159 -10.91 -14.18 -20.90
N LEU A 160 -11.09 -13.24 -19.96
CA LEU A 160 -12.37 -12.53 -19.78
C LEU A 160 -12.92 -11.89 -21.06
N PRO A 161 -12.12 -11.22 -21.94
CA PRO A 161 -12.65 -10.67 -23.18
C PRO A 161 -13.22 -11.74 -24.13
N ALA A 162 -12.53 -12.89 -24.24
CA ALA A 162 -12.99 -14.01 -25.06
C ALA A 162 -14.25 -14.65 -24.49
N LEU A 163 -14.31 -14.87 -23.17
CA LEU A 163 -15.48 -15.39 -22.47
C LEU A 163 -16.70 -14.47 -22.62
N LEU A 164 -16.51 -13.16 -22.57
CA LEU A 164 -17.57 -12.20 -22.82
C LEU A 164 -18.09 -12.30 -24.28
N THR A 165 -17.19 -12.39 -25.25
CA THR A 165 -17.56 -12.58 -26.66
C THR A 165 -18.32 -13.89 -26.89
N GLU A 166 -17.95 -14.97 -26.20
CA GLU A 166 -18.64 -16.26 -26.26
C GLU A 166 -20.08 -16.16 -25.72
N VAL A 167 -20.25 -15.50 -24.58
CA VAL A 167 -21.55 -15.35 -23.89
C VAL A 167 -22.50 -14.41 -24.62
N VAL A 168 -21.96 -13.32 -25.18
CA VAL A 168 -22.73 -12.26 -25.85
C VAL A 168 -22.98 -12.58 -27.33
N GLY A 169 -22.05 -13.29 -27.96
CA GLY A 169 -22.00 -13.45 -29.42
C GLY A 169 -21.17 -12.35 -30.11
N PRO A 170 -20.77 -12.57 -31.39
CA PRO A 170 -19.82 -11.69 -32.07
C PRO A 170 -20.41 -10.31 -32.46
N ALA A 171 -21.73 -10.18 -32.55
CA ALA A 171 -22.43 -8.94 -32.93
C ALA A 171 -23.79 -8.88 -32.25
N PRO A 172 -23.87 -8.46 -30.98
CA PRO A 172 -25.15 -8.37 -30.27
C PRO A 172 -26.06 -7.35 -30.93
N ALA A 173 -27.32 -7.69 -31.14
CA ALA A 173 -28.32 -6.81 -31.73
C ALA A 173 -28.79 -5.72 -30.76
N GLN A 174 -28.49 -5.83 -29.49
CA GLN A 174 -28.93 -4.96 -28.41
C GLN A 174 -27.75 -4.47 -27.56
N PRO A 175 -27.88 -3.35 -26.84
CA PRO A 175 -26.85 -2.91 -25.93
C PRO A 175 -26.49 -4.00 -24.91
N VAL A 176 -25.21 -4.14 -24.60
CA VAL A 176 -24.73 -5.09 -23.59
C VAL A 176 -24.43 -4.33 -22.30
N ARG A 177 -24.91 -4.85 -21.17
CA ARG A 177 -24.65 -4.34 -19.83
C ARG A 177 -23.88 -5.38 -19.04
N LEU A 178 -22.68 -5.04 -18.61
CA LEU A 178 -21.84 -5.94 -17.83
C LEU A 178 -21.96 -5.64 -16.34
N TRP A 179 -22.34 -6.62 -15.55
CA TRP A 179 -22.53 -6.52 -14.11
C TRP A 179 -21.57 -7.42 -13.36
N VAL A 180 -21.18 -6.98 -12.17
CA VAL A 180 -20.49 -7.83 -11.19
C VAL A 180 -21.33 -7.89 -9.93
N LEU A 181 -21.60 -9.09 -9.42
CA LEU A 181 -22.53 -9.38 -8.34
C LEU A 181 -21.77 -9.97 -7.13
N ASP A 182 -22.24 -9.62 -5.92
CA ASP A 182 -21.84 -10.23 -4.67
C ASP A 182 -22.94 -10.12 -3.60
N GLU A 183 -22.80 -10.85 -2.52
CA GLU A 183 -23.68 -10.76 -1.36
C GLU A 183 -22.90 -10.60 -0.08
N HIS A 184 -23.44 -9.82 0.83
CA HIS A 184 -22.89 -9.79 2.17
C HIS A 184 -23.95 -9.83 3.26
N ARG A 185 -23.61 -10.47 4.36
CA ARG A 185 -24.43 -10.49 5.55
C ARG A 185 -24.22 -9.22 6.35
N TYR A 186 -25.29 -8.54 6.76
CA TYR A 186 -25.32 -7.48 7.76
C TYR A 186 -26.12 -7.93 8.98
N GLY A 187 -25.93 -7.27 10.12
CA GLY A 187 -26.66 -7.66 11.33
C GLY A 187 -26.48 -6.69 12.48
N LEU A 188 -27.25 -6.95 13.56
CA LEU A 188 -27.30 -6.09 14.74
C LEU A 188 -26.11 -6.31 15.69
N LEU A 189 -25.28 -7.34 15.45
CA LEU A 189 -24.01 -7.48 16.17
C LEU A 189 -23.04 -6.40 15.64
N PRO A 190 -22.59 -5.46 16.51
CA PRO A 190 -21.82 -4.31 16.05
C PRO A 190 -20.48 -4.69 15.44
N VAL A 191 -20.18 -4.12 14.28
CA VAL A 191 -18.87 -4.19 13.66
C VAL A 191 -17.99 -3.10 14.26
N ILE A 192 -16.88 -3.47 14.88
CA ILE A 192 -15.96 -2.52 15.48
C ILE A 192 -14.86 -2.16 14.48
N ARG A 193 -14.68 -0.87 14.25
CA ARG A 193 -13.63 -0.31 13.39
C ARG A 193 -12.85 0.79 14.09
N ARG A 194 -11.65 1.06 13.61
CA ARG A 194 -10.78 2.12 14.13
C ARG A 194 -11.45 3.49 13.99
N VAL A 195 -11.31 4.32 15.01
CA VAL A 195 -11.73 5.71 15.03
C VAL A 195 -10.57 6.59 15.48
N TRP A 196 -10.63 7.87 15.17
CA TRP A 196 -9.70 8.83 15.73
C TRP A 196 -9.95 9.00 17.21
N GLY A 197 -8.89 8.94 18.02
CA GLY A 197 -8.92 9.15 19.46
C GLY A 197 -7.67 9.88 19.93
N ARG A 198 -7.74 10.60 21.04
CA ARG A 198 -6.59 11.24 21.65
C ARG A 198 -5.62 10.19 22.18
N ARG A 199 -4.32 10.39 21.98
CA ARG A 199 -3.28 9.50 22.52
C ARG A 199 -3.41 9.39 24.05
N GLY A 200 -3.36 8.16 24.57
CA GLY A 200 -3.51 7.87 26.01
C GLY A 200 -4.97 7.79 26.49
N VAL A 201 -5.95 8.13 25.66
CA VAL A 201 -7.38 7.99 25.99
C VAL A 201 -7.94 6.71 25.35
N ARG A 202 -8.64 5.90 26.18
CA ARG A 202 -9.35 4.71 25.70
C ARG A 202 -10.69 5.12 25.11
N VAL A 203 -10.88 4.91 23.81
CA VAL A 203 -12.16 5.16 23.14
C VAL A 203 -13.03 3.92 23.24
N HIS A 204 -14.32 4.09 23.55
CA HIS A 204 -15.32 3.03 23.64
C HIS A 204 -16.31 3.15 22.50
N ALA A 205 -16.66 2.00 21.88
CA ALA A 205 -17.78 1.90 20.96
C ALA A 205 -18.95 1.19 21.67
N PRO A 206 -20.21 1.58 21.39
CA PRO A 206 -21.36 0.89 21.96
C PRO A 206 -21.41 -0.56 21.46
N TYR A 207 -21.80 -1.48 22.33
CA TYR A 207 -21.87 -2.91 22.04
C TYR A 207 -23.15 -3.54 22.59
N ALA A 208 -23.78 -4.40 21.80
CA ALA A 208 -24.91 -5.24 22.22
C ALA A 208 -24.87 -6.57 21.47
N THR A 209 -25.29 -7.64 22.15
CA THR A 209 -25.34 -9.01 21.61
C THR A 209 -26.72 -9.32 21.04
N LYS A 210 -27.06 -8.73 19.90
CA LYS A 210 -28.30 -9.06 19.17
C LYS A 210 -27.96 -9.90 17.94
N TYR A 211 -28.35 -11.18 17.96
CA TYR A 211 -28.08 -12.13 16.88
C TYR A 211 -29.21 -12.12 15.84
N GLN A 212 -29.41 -10.98 15.17
CA GLN A 212 -30.31 -10.82 14.05
C GLN A 212 -29.51 -10.34 12.85
N TRP A 213 -29.78 -10.89 11.68
CA TRP A 213 -29.06 -10.57 10.45
C TRP A 213 -29.98 -10.66 9.24
N GLY A 214 -29.57 -10.01 8.19
CA GLY A 214 -30.11 -10.10 6.84
C GLY A 214 -28.97 -10.17 5.84
N TYR A 215 -29.33 -10.20 4.58
CA TYR A 215 -28.41 -10.26 3.46
C TYR A 215 -28.67 -9.09 2.51
N LEU A 216 -27.58 -8.51 2.00
CA LEU A 216 -27.63 -7.50 0.96
C LEU A 216 -27.01 -8.09 -0.29
N HIS A 217 -27.82 -8.19 -1.35
CA HIS A 217 -27.36 -8.50 -2.69
C HIS A 217 -26.98 -7.18 -3.36
N GLU A 218 -25.80 -7.14 -3.98
CA GLU A 218 -25.20 -5.96 -4.58
C GLU A 218 -24.74 -6.28 -5.98
N ALA A 219 -25.13 -5.46 -6.96
CA ALA A 219 -24.60 -5.54 -8.31
C ALA A 219 -24.15 -4.16 -8.79
N LEU A 220 -22.94 -4.10 -9.34
CA LEU A 220 -22.39 -2.91 -9.99
C LEU A 220 -22.27 -3.15 -11.48
N GLU A 221 -22.84 -2.23 -12.28
CA GLU A 221 -22.59 -2.18 -13.71
C GLU A 221 -21.18 -1.64 -13.95
N VAL A 222 -20.34 -2.44 -14.59
CA VAL A 222 -18.91 -2.14 -14.79
C VAL A 222 -18.61 -1.64 -16.21
N ASP A 223 -19.60 -1.72 -17.10
CA ASP A 223 -19.56 -1.16 -18.45
C ASP A 223 -20.96 -0.69 -18.83
N GLY A 224 -21.09 0.58 -19.24
CA GLY A 224 -22.35 1.24 -19.56
C GLY A 224 -22.60 2.49 -18.70
N GLU A 225 -23.75 2.56 -18.02
CA GLU A 225 -24.16 3.73 -17.24
C GLU A 225 -23.65 3.73 -15.79
N ASN A 226 -22.91 2.70 -15.38
CA ASN A 226 -22.40 2.53 -14.02
C ASN A 226 -23.50 2.55 -12.95
N ARG A 227 -24.56 1.80 -13.17
CA ARG A 227 -25.69 1.63 -12.25
C ARG A 227 -25.33 0.76 -11.06
N VAL A 228 -26.14 0.84 -10.02
CA VAL A 228 -26.09 -0.02 -8.84
C VAL A 228 -27.46 -0.60 -8.57
N GLU A 229 -27.54 -1.91 -8.44
CA GLU A 229 -28.74 -2.61 -7.98
C GLU A 229 -28.50 -3.20 -6.59
N LEU A 230 -29.45 -3.01 -5.70
CA LEU A 230 -29.41 -3.46 -4.30
C LEU A 230 -30.70 -4.14 -3.91
N LEU A 231 -30.60 -5.27 -3.19
CA LEU A 231 -31.75 -5.98 -2.63
C LEU A 231 -31.45 -6.45 -1.21
N PHE A 232 -32.20 -5.94 -0.23
CA PHE A 232 -32.12 -6.39 1.16
C PHE A 232 -33.10 -7.57 1.38
N THR A 233 -32.61 -8.67 1.96
CA THR A 233 -33.38 -9.89 2.14
C THR A 233 -33.16 -10.53 3.51
N PRO A 234 -34.15 -11.25 4.07
CA PRO A 234 -34.00 -11.95 5.34
C PRO A 234 -33.22 -13.28 5.21
N ALA A 235 -33.13 -13.81 4.00
CA ALA A 235 -32.50 -15.09 3.68
C ALA A 235 -31.70 -15.00 2.39
N ILE A 236 -30.94 -16.04 2.08
CA ILE A 236 -30.18 -16.19 0.86
C ILE A 236 -30.42 -17.61 0.31
N ASP A 237 -31.04 -17.68 -0.85
CA ASP A 237 -31.36 -18.92 -1.55
C ASP A 237 -31.48 -18.68 -3.08
N ARG A 238 -31.77 -19.71 -3.82
CA ARG A 238 -31.89 -19.65 -5.28
C ARG A 238 -33.10 -18.85 -5.76
N ASP A 239 -34.17 -18.80 -4.99
CA ASP A 239 -35.38 -18.04 -5.38
C ASP A 239 -35.14 -16.54 -5.21
N ILE A 240 -34.49 -16.15 -4.12
CA ILE A 240 -34.06 -14.76 -3.91
C ILE A 240 -33.01 -14.35 -4.96
N HIS A 241 -32.07 -15.22 -5.29
CA HIS A 241 -31.09 -14.96 -6.34
C HIS A 241 -31.81 -14.76 -7.71
N ALA A 242 -32.80 -15.60 -8.04
CA ALA A 242 -33.62 -15.42 -9.25
C ALA A 242 -34.33 -14.06 -9.26
N LEU A 243 -34.91 -13.65 -8.14
CA LEU A 243 -35.56 -12.35 -7.98
C LEU A 243 -34.59 -11.19 -8.23
N PHE A 244 -33.38 -11.28 -7.67
CA PHE A 244 -32.38 -10.22 -7.87
C PHE A 244 -31.89 -10.14 -9.32
N LEU A 245 -31.72 -11.29 -9.99
CA LEU A 245 -31.40 -11.32 -11.42
C LEU A 245 -32.51 -10.73 -12.29
N GLN A 246 -33.79 -10.96 -11.90
CA GLN A 246 -34.95 -10.32 -12.55
C GLN A 246 -34.93 -8.80 -12.36
N GLN A 247 -34.58 -8.30 -11.17
CA GLN A 247 -34.42 -6.87 -10.91
C GLN A 247 -33.33 -6.26 -11.81
N ILE A 248 -32.18 -6.90 -11.93
CA ILE A 248 -31.09 -6.48 -12.83
C ILE A 248 -31.58 -6.42 -14.27
N ALA A 249 -32.24 -7.48 -14.75
CA ALA A 249 -32.73 -7.58 -16.11
C ALA A 249 -33.84 -6.52 -16.43
N ALA A 250 -34.63 -6.15 -15.43
CA ALA A 250 -35.69 -5.13 -15.56
C ALA A 250 -35.14 -3.70 -15.54
N SER A 251 -33.90 -3.48 -15.08
CA SER A 251 -33.29 -2.15 -15.04
C SER A 251 -33.06 -1.54 -16.43
N ASP A 252 -32.89 -2.39 -17.45
CA ASP A 252 -32.89 -2.02 -18.88
C ASP A 252 -33.45 -3.19 -19.74
N PRO A 253 -34.75 -3.25 -19.96
CA PRO A 253 -35.39 -4.35 -20.71
C PRO A 253 -34.91 -4.53 -22.16
N GLN A 254 -34.30 -3.48 -22.74
CA GLN A 254 -33.81 -3.50 -24.12
C GLN A 254 -32.35 -3.98 -24.23
N ALA A 255 -31.64 -4.10 -23.11
CA ALA A 255 -30.25 -4.54 -23.07
C ALA A 255 -30.12 -6.04 -22.80
N LEU A 256 -28.99 -6.61 -23.23
CA LEU A 256 -28.51 -7.90 -22.78
C LEU A 256 -27.63 -7.72 -21.55
N HIS A 257 -28.04 -8.29 -20.43
CA HIS A 257 -27.28 -8.24 -19.17
C HIS A 257 -26.36 -9.44 -19.06
N VAL A 258 -25.07 -9.21 -18.85
CA VAL A 258 -24.09 -10.25 -18.51
C VAL A 258 -23.68 -10.05 -17.06
N VAL A 259 -23.95 -11.03 -16.21
CA VAL A 259 -23.69 -10.97 -14.77
C VAL A 259 -22.51 -11.88 -14.41
N ILE A 260 -21.41 -11.29 -13.97
CA ILE A 260 -20.26 -12.00 -13.42
C ILE A 260 -20.53 -12.26 -11.94
N GLN A 261 -20.57 -13.54 -11.56
CA GLN A 261 -20.79 -13.96 -10.18
C GLN A 261 -19.88 -15.13 -9.78
N ASP A 262 -19.76 -15.42 -8.50
CA ASP A 262 -19.08 -16.64 -8.06
C ASP A 262 -20.01 -17.87 -8.18
N GLN A 263 -19.48 -19.02 -7.77
CA GLN A 263 -20.18 -20.30 -7.87
C GLN A 263 -20.70 -20.73 -6.49
N ALA A 264 -21.32 -19.82 -5.73
CA ALA A 264 -21.95 -20.17 -4.47
C ALA A 264 -23.14 -21.12 -4.69
N GLY A 265 -23.39 -22.02 -3.74
CA GLY A 265 -24.41 -23.06 -3.88
C GLY A 265 -25.86 -22.55 -3.97
N PHE A 266 -26.09 -21.30 -3.57
CA PHE A 266 -27.37 -20.60 -3.69
C PHE A 266 -27.52 -19.82 -5.00
N HIS A 267 -26.48 -19.71 -5.81
CA HIS A 267 -26.58 -19.11 -7.15
C HIS A 267 -27.27 -20.05 -8.13
N LEU A 268 -28.01 -19.45 -9.08
CA LEU A 268 -28.59 -20.21 -10.19
C LEU A 268 -27.48 -20.70 -11.11
N PRO A 269 -27.59 -21.93 -11.63
CA PRO A 269 -26.73 -22.40 -12.69
C PRO A 269 -26.98 -21.63 -14.00
N ILE A 270 -25.98 -21.62 -14.91
CA ILE A 270 -26.01 -20.84 -16.17
C ILE A 270 -27.18 -21.19 -17.10
N ASN A 271 -27.79 -22.38 -16.95
CA ASN A 271 -28.91 -22.84 -17.78
C ASN A 271 -30.21 -22.99 -16.98
N ASP A 272 -30.35 -22.28 -15.85
CA ASP A 272 -31.56 -22.35 -15.04
C ASP A 272 -32.76 -21.73 -15.79
N PRO A 273 -33.92 -22.41 -15.86
CA PRO A 273 -35.09 -21.89 -16.59
C PRO A 273 -35.70 -20.62 -16.02
N ARG A 274 -35.34 -20.24 -14.78
CA ARG A 274 -35.77 -18.99 -14.12
C ARG A 274 -35.00 -17.75 -14.57
N LEU A 275 -33.90 -17.94 -15.34
CA LEU A 275 -33.10 -16.82 -15.83
C LEU A 275 -33.93 -15.96 -16.81
N PRO A 276 -33.88 -14.61 -16.67
CA PRO A 276 -34.47 -13.71 -17.64
C PRO A 276 -33.91 -13.94 -19.05
N LYS A 277 -34.76 -13.80 -20.08
CA LYS A 277 -34.36 -14.03 -21.48
C LYS A 277 -33.20 -13.11 -21.91
N ASN A 278 -33.19 -11.89 -21.38
CA ASN A 278 -32.18 -10.87 -21.66
C ASN A 278 -31.02 -10.86 -20.62
N LEU A 279 -30.78 -11.99 -19.94
CA LEU A 279 -29.68 -12.12 -18.98
C LEU A 279 -28.85 -13.38 -19.23
N ARG A 280 -27.55 -13.27 -19.09
CA ARG A 280 -26.58 -14.36 -19.15
C ARG A 280 -25.70 -14.32 -17.91
N LEU A 281 -25.33 -15.49 -17.39
CA LEU A 281 -24.41 -15.64 -16.27
C LEU A 281 -23.01 -16.00 -16.76
N LEU A 282 -22.00 -15.33 -16.21
CA LEU A 282 -20.59 -15.65 -16.40
C LEU A 282 -19.96 -16.00 -15.05
N PRO A 283 -19.73 -17.29 -14.76
CA PRO A 283 -19.15 -17.70 -13.49
C PRO A 283 -17.66 -17.30 -13.41
N ARG A 284 -17.27 -16.64 -12.32
CA ARG A 284 -15.87 -16.37 -11.99
C ARG A 284 -15.25 -17.53 -11.19
N PRO A 285 -13.92 -17.67 -11.17
CA PRO A 285 -13.24 -18.66 -10.35
C PRO A 285 -13.60 -18.49 -8.86
N PRO A 286 -13.81 -19.58 -8.13
CA PRO A 286 -14.10 -19.53 -6.71
C PRO A 286 -12.90 -19.02 -5.91
N TYR A 287 -13.15 -18.45 -4.74
CA TYR A 287 -12.12 -17.94 -3.80
C TYR A 287 -11.22 -16.83 -4.32
N CYS A 288 -11.66 -16.05 -5.31
CA CYS A 288 -10.93 -14.94 -5.91
C CYS A 288 -11.67 -13.59 -5.69
N PRO A 289 -11.75 -13.08 -4.45
CA PRO A 289 -12.46 -11.84 -4.16
C PRO A 289 -11.85 -10.61 -4.86
N GLU A 290 -10.54 -10.64 -5.15
CA GLU A 290 -9.86 -9.58 -5.90
C GLU A 290 -10.38 -9.39 -7.34
N LEU A 291 -11.10 -10.37 -7.87
CA LEU A 291 -11.76 -10.28 -9.17
C LEU A 291 -13.12 -9.59 -9.09
N ASN A 292 -13.57 -9.21 -7.88
CA ASN A 292 -14.88 -8.62 -7.66
C ASN A 292 -14.77 -7.18 -7.13
N PRO A 293 -15.04 -6.16 -7.97
CA PRO A 293 -15.03 -4.77 -7.51
C PRO A 293 -16.15 -4.44 -6.52
N VAL A 294 -17.23 -5.21 -6.47
CA VAL A 294 -18.36 -5.06 -5.52
C VAL A 294 -17.89 -5.18 -4.08
N GLU A 295 -16.86 -5.96 -3.78
CA GLU A 295 -16.24 -6.06 -2.45
C GLU A 295 -15.82 -4.68 -1.87
N ARG A 296 -15.44 -3.72 -2.73
CA ARG A 296 -15.10 -2.35 -2.32
C ARG A 296 -16.35 -1.59 -1.90
N PHE A 297 -17.42 -1.71 -2.66
CA PHE A 297 -18.71 -1.08 -2.36
C PHE A 297 -19.28 -1.63 -1.05
N GLY A 298 -19.40 -2.95 -0.89
CA GLY A 298 -19.82 -3.59 0.35
C GLY A 298 -18.92 -3.23 1.55
N GLY A 299 -17.62 -3.02 1.31
CA GLY A 299 -16.66 -2.52 2.31
C GLY A 299 -17.00 -1.12 2.84
N LEU A 300 -17.48 -0.22 1.97
CA LEU A 300 -17.95 1.13 2.34
C LEU A 300 -19.23 1.06 3.17
N LEU A 301 -20.20 0.24 2.79
CA LEU A 301 -21.43 0.04 3.54
C LEU A 301 -21.17 -0.58 4.91
N LYS A 302 -20.32 -1.60 5.00
CA LYS A 302 -19.87 -2.16 6.29
C LYS A 302 -19.16 -1.12 7.17
N ALA A 303 -18.45 -0.17 6.57
CA ALA A 303 -17.81 0.93 7.30
C ALA A 303 -18.83 1.94 7.82
N ALA A 304 -19.84 2.27 7.03
CA ALA A 304 -20.90 3.19 7.42
C ALA A 304 -21.70 2.69 8.61
N GLY A 305 -21.97 1.38 8.68
CA GLY A 305 -22.69 0.73 9.80
C GLY A 305 -21.83 0.46 11.05
N ALA A 306 -20.51 0.68 10.99
CA ALA A 306 -19.60 0.34 12.07
C ALA A 306 -19.72 1.26 13.31
N ASN A 307 -19.38 0.73 14.50
CA ASN A 307 -19.35 1.46 15.77
C ASN A 307 -20.71 2.07 16.19
N ARG A 308 -21.80 1.49 15.74
CA ARG A 308 -23.17 1.96 16.00
C ARG A 308 -24.05 0.81 16.49
N LEU A 309 -25.09 1.16 17.25
CA LEU A 309 -26.18 0.26 17.61
C LEU A 309 -27.44 0.63 16.84
N TYR A 310 -28.15 -0.38 16.41
CA TYR A 310 -29.45 -0.22 15.73
C TYR A 310 -30.52 -0.95 16.55
N PRO A 311 -31.73 -0.35 16.70
CA PRO A 311 -32.81 -0.97 17.49
C PRO A 311 -33.33 -2.26 16.83
N ASN A 312 -33.35 -2.33 15.50
CA ASN A 312 -33.81 -3.47 14.71
C ASN A 312 -33.15 -3.46 13.31
N LEU A 313 -33.31 -4.55 12.54
CA LEU A 313 -32.76 -4.70 11.20
C LEU A 313 -33.25 -3.61 10.24
N ARG A 314 -34.53 -3.26 10.28
CA ARG A 314 -35.11 -2.21 9.40
C ARG A 314 -34.36 -0.88 9.53
N LYS A 315 -34.02 -0.47 10.75
CA LYS A 315 -33.24 0.76 10.97
C LYS A 315 -31.79 0.66 10.49
N LEU A 316 -31.19 -0.52 10.53
CA LEU A 316 -29.90 -0.78 9.93
C LEU A 316 -29.99 -0.74 8.40
N GLU A 317 -31.01 -1.36 7.81
CA GLU A 317 -31.27 -1.34 6.36
C GLU A 317 -31.50 0.08 5.83
N ASP A 318 -32.36 0.86 6.52
CA ASP A 318 -32.60 2.29 6.19
C ASP A 318 -31.26 3.07 6.19
N HIS A 319 -30.39 2.79 7.19
CA HIS A 319 -29.08 3.44 7.28
C HIS A 319 -28.15 3.02 6.15
N LEU A 320 -28.05 1.70 5.85
CA LEU A 320 -27.21 1.18 4.78
C LEU A 320 -27.67 1.66 3.41
N ALA A 321 -28.98 1.69 3.16
CA ALA A 321 -29.56 2.23 1.94
C ALA A 321 -29.25 3.73 1.76
N ALA A 322 -29.36 4.51 2.83
CA ALA A 322 -28.97 5.92 2.81
C ALA A 322 -27.46 6.10 2.58
N ALA A 323 -26.64 5.26 3.20
CA ALA A 323 -25.19 5.27 3.03
C ALA A 323 -24.73 4.83 1.63
N ALA A 324 -25.51 4.02 0.93
CA ALA A 324 -25.25 3.60 -0.44
C ALA A 324 -25.41 4.73 -1.46
N ARG A 325 -26.37 5.65 -1.25
CA ARG A 325 -26.72 6.70 -2.21
C ARG A 325 -25.53 7.50 -2.78
N PRO A 326 -24.60 8.02 -1.96
CA PRO A 326 -23.45 8.76 -2.49
C PRO A 326 -22.53 7.91 -3.37
N TRP A 327 -22.49 6.58 -3.14
CA TRP A 327 -21.65 5.64 -3.85
C TRP A 327 -22.34 4.98 -5.05
N SER A 328 -23.66 5.21 -5.19
CA SER A 328 -24.48 4.71 -6.31
C SER A 328 -24.61 5.68 -7.47
N THR A 329 -23.88 6.79 -7.45
CA THR A 329 -23.81 7.69 -8.60
C THR A 329 -22.88 7.14 -9.68
N PRO A 330 -23.14 7.36 -10.98
CA PRO A 330 -22.28 6.86 -12.05
C PRO A 330 -20.81 7.21 -11.88
N ALA A 331 -20.48 8.43 -11.45
CA ALA A 331 -19.11 8.87 -11.19
C ALA A 331 -18.46 8.11 -10.02
N ALA A 332 -19.20 7.85 -8.94
CA ALA A 332 -18.69 7.10 -7.80
C ALA A 332 -18.45 5.63 -8.16
N VAL A 333 -19.37 5.01 -8.88
CA VAL A 333 -19.22 3.63 -9.37
C VAL A 333 -18.01 3.54 -10.30
N SER A 334 -17.90 4.43 -11.29
CA SER A 334 -16.74 4.50 -12.19
C SER A 334 -15.42 4.58 -11.41
N ALA A 335 -15.34 5.42 -10.37
CA ALA A 335 -14.14 5.51 -9.53
C ALA A 335 -13.85 4.20 -8.76
N LEU A 336 -14.86 3.48 -8.30
CA LEU A 336 -14.71 2.19 -7.62
C LEU A 336 -14.18 1.08 -8.54
N ILE A 337 -14.63 1.06 -9.80
CA ILE A 337 -14.28 0.01 -10.77
C ILE A 337 -13.05 0.37 -11.62
N HIS A 338 -12.62 1.64 -11.67
CA HIS A 338 -11.56 2.11 -12.58
C HIS A 338 -10.28 1.26 -12.51
N SER A 339 -9.77 0.97 -11.31
CA SER A 339 -8.59 0.13 -11.16
C SER A 339 -8.83 -1.34 -11.55
N TRP A 340 -10.07 -1.82 -11.41
CA TRP A 340 -10.43 -3.18 -11.83
C TRP A 340 -10.41 -3.30 -13.35
N LEU A 341 -10.98 -2.34 -14.09
CA LEU A 341 -10.93 -2.30 -15.56
C LEU A 341 -9.50 -2.16 -16.07
N ALA A 342 -8.69 -1.26 -15.47
CA ALA A 342 -7.28 -1.09 -15.82
C ALA A 342 -6.47 -2.38 -15.59
N ASP A 343 -6.71 -3.09 -14.50
CA ASP A 343 -6.07 -4.37 -14.21
C ASP A 343 -6.46 -5.48 -15.21
N GLN A 344 -7.68 -5.42 -15.78
CA GLN A 344 -8.11 -6.34 -16.83
C GLN A 344 -7.44 -6.00 -18.16
N ALA A 345 -7.37 -4.73 -18.54
CA ALA A 345 -6.74 -4.26 -19.78
C ALA A 345 -5.23 -4.57 -19.82
N ASN A 346 -4.51 -4.33 -18.70
CA ASN A 346 -3.07 -4.59 -18.60
C ASN A 346 -2.71 -6.08 -18.59
N SER A 347 -3.64 -6.97 -18.25
CA SER A 347 -3.39 -8.42 -18.26
C SER A 347 -3.49 -9.05 -19.66
N GLY A 348 -3.93 -8.28 -20.66
CA GLY A 348 -3.99 -8.68 -22.08
C GLY A 348 -2.78 -8.23 -22.93
N ALA A 349 -1.86 -7.42 -22.38
CA ALA A 349 -0.63 -7.05 -23.08
C ALA A 349 0.42 -8.17 -22.91
N PRO A 350 1.00 -8.70 -24.00
CA PRO A 350 2.13 -9.64 -23.90
C PRO A 350 3.33 -8.92 -23.26
N ALA A 351 3.98 -9.58 -22.31
CA ALA A 351 5.21 -9.14 -21.67
C ALA A 351 6.39 -9.16 -22.67
#